data_9e2c96c71692db6038c0791657aa02c2
#
_entry.id   9e2c96c71692db6038c0791657aa02c2
#
_cell.length_a   1.000
_cell.length_b   1.000
_cell.length_c   1.000
_cell.angle_alpha   90.00
_cell.angle_beta   90.00
_cell.angle_gamma   90.00
#
_symmetry.space_group_name_H-M   'P 1'
#
loop_
_entity.id
_entity.type
_entity.pdbx_description
1 polymer ?
#
loop_
_entity_poly.entity_id
_entity_poly.type
_entity_poly.pdbx_seq_one_letter_code
_entity_poly.pdbx_strand_id
1 'polypeptide(L)'
;MKNTIKIYSDHIQKRIEDLENQINRNCLTLYKEYRVSLDEAYIEGVIEYENLLNEYYIKEQEINMSLYSQLEHIYKTCVPVKTMDLADIYFCTTKQ
;
A
#
# COMPACT_ATOMS: atom_id res chain seq x y z
N MET A 1 12.82 18.21 -3.10
CA MET A 1 11.74 17.81 -2.19
C MET A 1 12.31 17.03 -1.03
N LYS A 2 11.94 17.42 0.17
CA LYS A 2 12.35 16.66 1.35
C LYS A 2 11.41 15.47 1.53
N ASN A 3 11.98 14.28 1.58
CA ASN A 3 11.23 13.09 1.93
C ASN A 3 11.12 13.05 3.46
N THR A 4 9.91 13.16 3.96
CA THR A 4 9.68 13.16 5.40
C THR A 4 8.70 12.05 5.78
N ILE A 5 8.86 11.54 6.99
CA ILE A 5 7.93 10.60 7.60
C ILE A 5 7.19 11.31 8.72
N LYS A 6 5.86 11.21 8.69
CA LYS A 6 5.01 11.74 9.75
C LYS A 6 4.77 10.65 10.78
N ILE A 7 5.04 10.96 12.03
CA ILE A 7 4.85 10.02 13.13
C ILE A 7 3.62 10.44 13.91
N TYR A 8 2.64 9.55 13.97
CA TYR A 8 1.39 9.78 14.68
C TYR A 8 1.48 9.19 16.09
N SER A 9 0.53 9.57 16.96
CA SER A 9 0.45 8.97 18.28
C SER A 9 0.29 7.45 18.17
N ASP A 10 0.68 6.71 19.20
CA ASP A 10 0.68 5.25 19.20
C ASP A 10 -0.66 4.66 18.77
N HIS A 11 -1.74 5.23 19.26
CA HIS A 11 -3.09 4.79 18.93
C HIS A 11 -3.39 4.93 17.42
N ILE A 12 -3.05 6.08 16.86
CA ILE A 12 -3.24 6.37 15.44
C ILE A 12 -2.29 5.53 14.58
N GLN A 13 -1.03 5.42 15.02
CA GLN A 13 -0.02 4.62 14.31
C GLN A 13 -0.45 3.16 14.21
N LYS A 14 -0.99 2.60 15.29
CA LYS A 14 -1.51 1.23 15.28
C LYS A 14 -2.67 1.09 14.30
N ARG A 15 -3.56 2.07 14.24
CA ARG A 15 -4.67 2.07 13.30
C ARG A 15 -4.18 2.06 11.85
N ILE A 16 -3.18 2.87 11.54
CA ILE A 16 -2.56 2.92 10.21
C ILE A 16 -1.96 1.56 9.87
N GLU A 17 -1.20 0.96 10.78
CA GLU A 17 -0.59 -0.34 10.56
C GLU A 17 -1.63 -1.44 10.32
N ASP A 18 -2.71 -1.45 11.10
CA ASP A 18 -3.78 -2.44 10.93
C ASP A 18 -4.43 -2.31 9.54
N LEU A 19 -4.68 -1.09 9.09
CA LEU A 19 -5.24 -0.84 7.76
C LEU A 19 -4.29 -1.27 6.65
N GLU A 20 -3.02 -0.91 6.77
CA GLU A 20 -2.00 -1.29 5.78
C GLU A 20 -1.82 -2.80 5.72
N ASN A 21 -1.82 -3.48 6.87
CA ASN A 21 -1.71 -4.94 6.92
C ASN A 21 -2.91 -5.61 6.27
N GLN A 22 -4.10 -5.07 6.46
CA GLN A 22 -5.30 -5.60 5.82
C GLN A 22 -5.25 -5.42 4.31
N ILE A 23 -4.81 -4.27 3.85
CA ILE A 23 -4.62 -4.00 2.41
C ILE A 23 -3.63 -5.00 1.82
N ASN A 24 -2.50 -5.23 2.48
CA ASN A 24 -1.48 -6.17 2.02
C ASN A 24 -2.01 -7.60 1.93
N ARG A 25 -2.79 -8.03 2.91
CA ARG A 25 -3.42 -9.35 2.88
C ARG A 25 -4.41 -9.48 1.74
N ASN A 26 -5.22 -8.46 1.50
CA ASN A 26 -6.18 -8.45 0.41
C ASN A 26 -5.47 -8.52 -0.95
N CYS A 27 -4.39 -7.75 -1.10
CA CYS A 27 -3.59 -7.76 -2.32
C CYS A 27 -2.95 -9.12 -2.56
N LEU A 28 -2.42 -9.76 -1.52
CA LEU A 28 -1.82 -11.07 -1.64
C LEU A 28 -2.84 -12.14 -2.03
N THR A 29 -4.02 -12.09 -1.44
CA THR A 29 -5.11 -13.02 -1.77
C THR A 29 -5.52 -12.86 -3.23
N LEU A 30 -5.71 -11.63 -3.67
CA LEU A 30 -6.06 -11.34 -5.06
C LEU A 30 -4.98 -11.78 -6.03
N TYR A 31 -3.72 -11.53 -5.70
CA TYR A 31 -2.58 -11.96 -6.51
C TYR A 31 -2.58 -13.47 -6.71
N LYS A 32 -2.84 -14.23 -5.65
CA LYS A 32 -2.90 -15.69 -5.75
C LYS A 32 -4.02 -16.16 -6.69
N GLU A 33 -5.14 -15.46 -6.71
CA GLU A 33 -6.25 -15.79 -7.61
C GLU A 33 -5.89 -15.53 -9.08
N TYR A 34 -5.16 -14.46 -9.35
CA TYR A 34 -4.86 -14.03 -10.72
C TYR A 34 -3.55 -14.59 -11.27
N ARG A 35 -2.68 -15.14 -10.42
CA ARG A 35 -1.34 -15.56 -10.81
C ARG A 35 -1.31 -16.49 -12.01
N VAL A 36 -2.08 -17.57 -11.98
CA VAL A 36 -2.08 -18.57 -13.07
C VAL A 36 -2.62 -17.97 -14.36
N SER A 37 -3.72 -17.20 -14.26
CA SER A 37 -4.33 -16.56 -15.41
C SER A 37 -3.41 -15.52 -16.03
N LEU A 38 -2.66 -14.77 -15.23
CA LEU A 38 -1.68 -13.80 -15.71
C LEU A 38 -0.52 -14.49 -16.44
N ASP A 39 -0.04 -15.61 -15.91
CA ASP A 39 1.04 -16.37 -16.54
C ASP A 39 0.58 -16.93 -17.90
N GLU A 40 -0.63 -17.47 -17.97
CA GLU A 40 -1.22 -17.97 -19.22
C GLU A 40 -1.43 -16.85 -20.23
N ALA A 41 -1.94 -15.70 -19.79
CA ALA A 41 -2.16 -14.55 -20.65
C ALA A 41 -0.86 -14.00 -21.21
N TYR A 42 0.20 -14.04 -20.42
CA TYR A 42 1.53 -13.61 -20.87
C TYR A 42 2.03 -14.45 -22.04
N ILE A 43 1.76 -15.74 -22.01
CA ILE A 43 2.14 -16.66 -23.09
C ILE A 43 1.30 -16.41 -24.36
N GLU A 44 0.01 -16.10 -24.20
CA GLU A 44 -0.91 -15.88 -25.31
C GLU A 44 -0.64 -14.57 -26.08
N GLY A 45 -0.18 -13.53 -25.38
CA GLY A 45 0.15 -12.27 -26.03
C GLY A 45 0.00 -11.05 -25.14
N VAL A 46 0.59 -9.95 -25.58
CA VAL A 46 0.65 -8.70 -24.84
C VAL A 46 -0.74 -8.12 -24.55
N ILE A 47 -1.63 -8.18 -25.53
CA ILE A 47 -2.97 -7.60 -25.40
C ILE A 47 -3.76 -8.32 -24.32
N GLU A 48 -3.73 -9.64 -24.33
CA GLU A 48 -4.42 -10.47 -23.32
C GLU A 48 -3.87 -10.22 -21.93
N TYR A 49 -2.56 -10.13 -21.81
CA TYR A 49 -1.88 -9.86 -20.56
C TYR A 49 -2.26 -8.49 -20.01
N GLU A 50 -2.24 -7.46 -20.85
CA GLU A 50 -2.58 -6.09 -20.45
C GLU A 50 -4.05 -5.98 -20.01
N ASN A 51 -4.96 -6.63 -20.73
CA ASN A 51 -6.37 -6.63 -20.38
C ASN A 51 -6.60 -7.26 -19.00
N LEU A 52 -5.95 -8.40 -18.75
CA LEU A 52 -6.09 -9.09 -17.48
C LEU A 52 -5.43 -8.32 -16.34
N LEU A 53 -4.30 -7.67 -16.62
CA LEU A 53 -3.62 -6.84 -15.65
C LEU A 53 -4.47 -5.63 -15.25
N ASN A 54 -5.15 -5.01 -16.20
CA ASN A 54 -6.08 -3.92 -15.93
C ASN A 54 -7.23 -4.39 -15.05
N GLU A 55 -7.79 -5.56 -15.33
CA GLU A 55 -8.84 -6.16 -14.50
C GLU A 55 -8.36 -6.39 -13.08
N TYR A 56 -7.14 -6.89 -12.93
CA TYR A 56 -6.51 -7.10 -11.63
C TYR A 56 -6.41 -5.78 -10.84
N TYR A 57 -5.94 -4.71 -11.48
CA TYR A 57 -5.81 -3.41 -10.83
C TYR A 57 -7.17 -2.82 -10.42
N ILE A 58 -8.19 -2.98 -11.27
CA ILE A 58 -9.53 -2.52 -10.94
C ILE A 58 -10.07 -3.26 -9.73
N LYS A 59 -9.91 -4.56 -9.68
CA LYS A 59 -10.36 -5.37 -8.53
C LYS A 59 -9.58 -5.04 -7.27
N GLU A 60 -8.28 -4.81 -7.39
CA GLU A 60 -7.45 -4.40 -6.25
C GLU A 60 -7.98 -3.09 -5.64
N GLN A 61 -8.31 -2.12 -6.47
CA GLN A 61 -8.90 -0.87 -6.00
C GLN A 61 -10.27 -1.10 -5.33
N GLU A 62 -11.11 -1.93 -5.93
CA GLU A 62 -12.43 -2.21 -5.39
C GLU A 62 -12.39 -2.86 -4.01
N ILE A 63 -11.56 -3.89 -3.83
CA ILE A 63 -11.50 -4.63 -2.56
C ILE A 63 -10.87 -3.82 -1.43
N ASN A 64 -10.05 -2.83 -1.76
CA ASN A 64 -9.36 -2.00 -0.78
C ASN A 64 -9.92 -0.58 -0.67
N MET A 65 -10.95 -0.24 -1.43
CA MET A 65 -11.48 1.13 -1.48
C MET A 65 -11.79 1.70 -0.10
N SER A 66 -12.51 0.93 0.72
CA SER A 66 -12.87 1.36 2.07
C SER A 66 -11.63 1.58 2.95
N LEU A 67 -10.64 0.70 2.84
CA LEU A 67 -9.41 0.78 3.61
C LEU A 67 -8.57 2.00 3.20
N TYR A 68 -8.45 2.24 1.90
CA TYR A 68 -7.77 3.42 1.39
C TYR A 68 -8.46 4.70 1.84
N SER A 69 -9.79 4.72 1.83
CA SER A 69 -10.56 5.87 2.29
C SER A 69 -10.34 6.15 3.77
N GLN A 70 -10.24 5.11 4.59
CA GLN A 70 -9.95 5.25 6.02
C GLN A 70 -8.54 5.80 6.26
N LEU A 71 -7.54 5.30 5.50
CA LEU A 71 -6.19 5.82 5.59
C LEU A 71 -6.12 7.28 5.18
N GLU A 72 -6.77 7.64 4.07
CA GLU A 72 -6.80 9.01 3.60
C GLU A 72 -7.44 9.94 4.63
N HIS A 73 -8.53 9.49 5.26
CA HIS A 73 -9.19 10.24 6.32
C HIS A 73 -8.23 10.52 7.49
N ILE A 74 -7.48 9.49 7.91
CA ILE A 74 -6.50 9.66 8.99
C ILE A 74 -5.44 10.69 8.62
N TYR A 75 -4.89 10.59 7.41
CA TYR A 75 -3.84 11.52 6.96
C TYR A 75 -4.33 12.95 6.82
N LYS A 76 -5.61 13.15 6.54
CA LYS A 76 -6.20 14.47 6.43
C LYS A 76 -6.62 15.09 7.76
N THR A 77 -7.08 14.25 8.69
CA THR A 77 -7.69 14.74 9.94
C THR A 77 -6.79 14.63 11.16
N CYS A 78 -5.83 13.71 11.16
CA CYS A 78 -4.95 13.51 12.31
C CYS A 78 -3.67 14.31 12.14
N VAL A 79 -3.27 14.98 13.22
CA VAL A 79 -2.02 15.75 13.23
C VAL A 79 -0.90 14.84 13.73
N PRO A 80 0.21 14.72 12.97
CA PRO A 80 1.34 13.93 13.45
C PRO A 80 1.98 14.57 14.68
N VAL A 81 2.42 13.73 15.61
CA VAL A 81 3.11 14.21 16.82
C VAL A 81 4.56 14.56 16.53
N LYS A 82 5.10 14.03 15.46
CA LYS A 82 6.48 14.28 15.05
C LYS A 82 6.61 14.10 13.53
N THR A 83 7.50 14.88 12.94
CA THR A 83 7.88 14.71 11.54
C THR A 83 9.39 14.51 11.49
N MET A 84 9.84 13.44 10.85
CA MET A 84 11.27 13.14 10.68
C MET A 84 11.63 13.12 9.21
N ASP A 85 12.82 13.65 8.91
CA ASP A 85 13.40 13.52 7.58
C ASP A 85 13.92 12.08 7.41
N LEU A 86 13.69 11.47 6.25
CA LEU A 86 14.20 10.14 5.96
C LEU A 86 15.72 10.05 6.09
N ALA A 87 16.44 11.13 5.77
CA ALA A 87 17.87 11.19 5.94
C ALA A 87 18.29 11.04 7.41
N ASP A 88 17.53 11.66 8.33
CA ASP A 88 17.78 11.56 9.76
C ASP A 88 17.59 10.13 10.27
N ILE A 89 16.54 9.47 9.80
CA ILE A 89 16.26 8.08 10.17
C ILE A 89 17.38 7.16 9.71
N TYR A 90 17.79 7.29 8.46
CA TYR A 90 18.89 6.52 7.91
C TYR A 90 20.19 6.76 8.67
N PHE A 91 20.46 8.03 8.98
CA PHE A 91 21.66 8.43 9.71
C PHE A 91 21.68 7.84 11.13
N CYS A 92 20.55 7.87 11.81
CA CYS A 92 20.42 7.26 13.14
C CYS A 92 20.66 5.76 13.10
N THR A 93 20.20 5.07 12.06
CA THR A 93 20.37 3.63 11.90
C THR A 93 21.84 3.25 11.69
N THR A 94 22.59 4.08 10.98
CA THR A 94 24.00 3.81 10.69
C THR A 94 24.95 4.21 11.82
N LYS A 95 24.44 4.91 12.82
CA LYS A 95 25.26 5.47 13.89
C LYS A 95 25.46 4.51 15.08
N GLN A 96 25.19 3.26 14.88
CA GLN A 96 25.42 2.26 15.92
C GLN A 96 26.92 1.85 15.97
#